data_5dc3140b38280e0b1e4911296415f88c
#
_entry.id   5dc3140b38280e0b1e4911296415f88c
#
_cell.length_a   1.000
_cell.length_b   1.000
_cell.length_c   1.000
_cell.angle_alpha   90.00
_cell.angle_beta   90.00
_cell.angle_gamma   90.00
#
_symmetry.space_group_name_H-M   'P 1'
#
loop_
_entity.id
_entity.type
_entity.pdbx_description
1 polymer ?
#
loop_
_entity_poly.entity_id
_entity_poly.type
_entity_poly.pdbx_seq_one_letter_code
_entity_poly.pdbx_strand_id
1 'polypeptide(L)'
;MVWQKEIAVACYLTIWTIISWQLLYEIWYLLGYNGRYQEKFLYGVLAIIVIYGIGAVVVAKGIANQLLAEGRTNIGSRQLISAFLLFLIFEMAAFISQYTYTSYDKTDWQLLFMTQILIAIILYLQNELFKKSVIRHQLAIMELLWKKEQEQYQLAKENIALINHKCHDLKHQIRALRNANKEEIDKYLEEIEGSIRIYEAIVKTGN
;
A
#
# COMPACT_ATOMS: atom_id res chain seq x y z
N MET A 1 1.59 2.38 18.12
CA MET A 1 1.22 2.40 16.69
C MET A 1 1.80 1.23 15.88
N VAL A 2 3.05 0.79 16.12
CA VAL A 2 3.68 -0.38 15.46
C VAL A 2 2.94 -1.68 15.80
N TRP A 3 2.68 -1.95 17.07
CA TRP A 3 2.00 -3.14 17.58
C TRP A 3 0.59 -3.38 16.98
N GLN A 4 -0.17 -2.32 16.75
CA GLN A 4 -1.50 -2.44 16.13
C GLN A 4 -1.44 -2.92 14.68
N LYS A 5 -0.38 -2.55 13.94
CA LYS A 5 -0.17 -2.98 12.56
C LYS A 5 0.24 -4.45 12.50
N GLU A 6 1.09 -4.90 13.40
CA GLU A 6 1.52 -6.30 13.48
C GLU A 6 0.35 -7.22 13.84
N ILE A 7 -0.50 -6.81 14.78
CA ILE A 7 -1.71 -7.56 15.16
C ILE A 7 -2.69 -7.65 13.96
N ALA A 8 -2.89 -6.55 13.22
CA ALA A 8 -3.77 -6.55 12.06
C ALA A 8 -3.28 -7.50 10.95
N VAL A 9 -1.96 -7.53 10.71
CA VAL A 9 -1.33 -8.47 9.77
C VAL A 9 -1.50 -9.91 10.25
N ALA A 10 -1.23 -10.18 11.52
CA ALA A 10 -1.38 -11.51 12.11
C ALA A 10 -2.83 -12.01 12.00
N CYS A 11 -3.82 -11.17 12.34
CA CYS A 11 -5.24 -11.50 12.19
C CYS A 11 -5.63 -11.80 10.73
N TYR A 12 -5.14 -10.99 9.80
CA TYR A 12 -5.42 -11.19 8.37
C TYR A 12 -4.82 -12.49 7.84
N LEU A 13 -3.58 -12.81 8.21
CA LEU A 13 -2.92 -14.08 7.86
C LEU A 13 -3.65 -15.27 8.48
N THR A 14 -4.12 -15.13 9.72
CA THR A 14 -4.89 -16.18 10.41
C THR A 14 -6.19 -16.49 9.67
N ILE A 15 -6.92 -15.47 9.21
CA ILE A 15 -8.12 -15.66 8.39
C ILE A 15 -7.79 -16.47 7.12
N TRP A 16 -6.73 -16.13 6.41
CA TRP A 16 -6.31 -16.85 5.21
C TRP A 16 -5.91 -18.29 5.49
N THR A 17 -5.21 -18.55 6.59
CA THR A 17 -4.79 -19.91 6.96
C THR A 17 -6.00 -20.78 7.30
N ILE A 18 -6.99 -20.25 8.04
CA ILE A 18 -8.21 -20.99 8.38
C ILE A 18 -9.02 -21.33 7.12
N ILE A 19 -9.26 -20.35 6.25
CA ILE A 19 -10.00 -20.57 4.98
C ILE A 19 -9.28 -21.60 4.11
N SER A 20 -7.96 -21.49 3.98
CA SER A 20 -7.17 -22.45 3.18
C SER A 20 -7.21 -23.85 3.76
N TRP A 21 -7.12 -23.97 5.09
CA TRP A 21 -7.21 -25.26 5.78
C TRP A 21 -8.56 -25.93 5.56
N GLN A 22 -9.64 -25.19 5.66
CA GLN A 22 -10.99 -25.69 5.50
C GLN A 22 -11.28 -26.11 4.07
N LEU A 23 -10.83 -25.34 3.06
CA LEU A 23 -10.92 -25.74 1.65
C LEU A 23 -10.16 -27.04 1.36
N LEU A 24 -8.97 -27.22 1.94
CA LEU A 24 -8.20 -28.46 1.80
C LEU A 24 -8.90 -29.66 2.45
N TYR A 25 -9.51 -29.44 3.60
CA TYR A 25 -10.31 -30.47 4.27
C TYR A 25 -11.48 -30.93 3.39
N GLU A 26 -12.17 -30.00 2.76
CA GLU A 26 -13.29 -30.33 1.88
C GLU A 26 -12.86 -31.04 0.59
N ILE A 27 -11.76 -30.65 -0.01
CA ILE A 27 -11.15 -31.36 -1.14
C ILE A 27 -10.81 -32.80 -0.73
N TRP A 28 -10.24 -33.00 0.45
CA TRP A 28 -9.95 -34.33 0.96
C TRP A 28 -11.23 -35.14 1.15
N TYR A 29 -12.27 -34.55 1.72
CA TYR A 29 -13.56 -35.20 1.93
C TYR A 29 -14.22 -35.61 0.59
N LEU A 30 -14.23 -34.71 -0.40
CA LEU A 30 -14.73 -35.00 -1.76
C LEU A 30 -14.01 -36.17 -2.42
N LEU A 31 -12.69 -36.24 -2.29
CA LEU A 31 -11.89 -37.34 -2.83
C LEU A 31 -12.08 -38.64 -2.06
N GLY A 32 -12.25 -38.57 -0.74
CA GLY A 32 -12.47 -39.71 0.14
C GLY A 32 -13.85 -40.33 0.06
N TYR A 33 -14.89 -39.52 -0.23
CA TYR A 33 -16.28 -39.98 -0.30
C TYR A 33 -16.57 -40.89 -1.52
N ASN A 34 -15.70 -40.93 -2.54
CA ASN A 34 -15.82 -41.87 -3.66
C ASN A 34 -15.53 -43.31 -3.33
N GLY A 35 -15.57 -43.69 -2.03
CA GLY A 35 -15.71 -45.06 -1.54
C GLY A 35 -14.46 -45.93 -1.62
N ARG A 36 -13.38 -45.50 -2.26
CA ARG A 36 -12.16 -46.33 -2.43
C ARG A 36 -11.13 -46.19 -1.31
N TYR A 37 -11.20 -45.14 -0.52
CA TYR A 37 -10.19 -44.83 0.51
C TYR A 37 -10.56 -45.34 1.91
N GLN A 38 -11.84 -45.65 2.16
CA GLN A 38 -12.25 -46.19 3.47
C GLN A 38 -11.72 -47.62 3.73
N GLU A 39 -11.44 -48.39 2.69
CA GLU A 39 -10.98 -49.77 2.85
C GLU A 39 -9.45 -49.89 3.13
N LYS A 40 -8.68 -48.82 2.86
CA LYS A 40 -7.24 -48.82 3.04
C LYS A 40 -6.73 -47.57 3.75
N PHE A 41 -6.62 -47.67 5.06
CA PHE A 41 -6.13 -46.60 5.96
C PHE A 41 -4.85 -45.90 5.43
N LEU A 42 -3.93 -46.67 4.86
CA LEU A 42 -2.66 -46.17 4.34
C LEU A 42 -2.85 -45.18 3.16
N TYR A 43 -3.78 -45.46 2.26
CA TYR A 43 -4.08 -44.55 1.13
C TYR A 43 -4.74 -43.26 1.59
N GLY A 44 -5.60 -43.30 2.61
CA GLY A 44 -6.20 -42.12 3.23
C GLY A 44 -5.14 -41.19 3.84
N VAL A 45 -4.20 -41.73 4.59
CA VAL A 45 -3.10 -40.96 5.20
C VAL A 45 -2.18 -40.34 4.12
N LEU A 46 -1.82 -41.11 3.10
CA LEU A 46 -1.00 -40.58 1.98
C LEU A 46 -1.73 -39.47 1.23
N ALA A 47 -3.04 -39.61 0.97
CA ALA A 47 -3.83 -38.59 0.30
C ALA A 47 -3.88 -37.28 1.12
N ILE A 48 -4.05 -37.36 2.44
CA ILE A 48 -3.99 -36.20 3.35
C ILE A 48 -2.64 -35.49 3.21
N ILE A 49 -1.52 -36.21 3.35
CA ILE A 49 -0.18 -35.66 3.30
C ILE A 49 0.06 -34.93 1.95
N VAL A 50 -0.36 -35.54 0.84
CA VAL A 50 -0.18 -35.00 -0.49
C VAL A 50 -1.04 -33.70 -0.67
N ILE A 51 -2.33 -33.74 -0.31
CA ILE A 51 -3.25 -32.63 -0.47
C ILE A 51 -2.81 -31.44 0.40
N TYR A 52 -2.53 -31.68 1.67
CA TYR A 52 -2.07 -30.61 2.57
C TYR A 52 -0.66 -30.12 2.22
N GLY A 53 0.24 -31.00 1.76
CA GLY A 53 1.57 -30.60 1.30
C GLY A 53 1.53 -29.70 0.07
N ILE A 54 0.77 -30.09 -0.96
CA ILE A 54 0.56 -29.27 -2.17
C ILE A 54 -0.15 -27.96 -1.81
N GLY A 55 -1.21 -28.02 -0.99
CA GLY A 55 -1.95 -26.85 -0.54
C GLY A 55 -1.07 -25.87 0.23
N ALA A 56 -0.24 -26.32 1.14
CA ALA A 56 0.70 -25.48 1.87
C ALA A 56 1.69 -24.78 0.93
N VAL A 57 2.20 -25.48 -0.10
CA VAL A 57 3.10 -24.88 -1.11
C VAL A 57 2.37 -23.83 -1.95
N VAL A 58 1.13 -24.09 -2.36
CA VAL A 58 0.30 -23.13 -3.14
C VAL A 58 0.00 -21.91 -2.30
N VAL A 59 -0.40 -22.06 -1.06
CA VAL A 59 -0.68 -20.93 -0.14
C VAL A 59 0.61 -20.15 0.15
N ALA A 60 1.72 -20.82 0.43
CA ALA A 60 3.00 -20.17 0.69
C ALA A 60 3.52 -19.39 -0.53
N LYS A 61 3.46 -19.97 -1.72
CA LYS A 61 3.93 -19.29 -2.93
C LYS A 61 2.95 -18.26 -3.48
N GLY A 62 1.64 -18.53 -3.46
CA GLY A 62 0.62 -17.66 -4.03
C GLY A 62 0.25 -16.51 -3.11
N ILE A 63 0.03 -16.78 -1.83
CA ILE A 63 -0.51 -15.81 -0.87
C ILE A 63 0.61 -15.19 -0.04
N ALA A 64 1.50 -15.99 0.55
CA ALA A 64 2.54 -15.46 1.41
C ALA A 64 3.58 -14.62 0.65
N ASN A 65 3.99 -15.03 -0.56
CA ASN A 65 4.88 -14.22 -1.40
C ASN A 65 4.26 -12.88 -1.81
N GLN A 66 2.97 -12.86 -2.11
CA GLN A 66 2.29 -11.61 -2.47
C GLN A 66 2.02 -10.69 -1.27
N LEU A 67 1.84 -11.27 -0.08
CA LEU A 67 1.67 -10.52 1.17
C LEU A 67 3.01 -10.06 1.77
N LEU A 68 4.07 -10.86 1.61
CA LEU A 68 5.40 -10.64 2.20
C LEU A 68 6.37 -9.92 1.25
N ALA A 69 6.09 -9.85 -0.07
CA ALA A 69 7.05 -9.41 -1.10
C ALA A 69 7.57 -7.97 -0.93
N GLU A 70 6.96 -7.14 -0.10
CA GLU A 70 7.42 -5.76 0.12
C GLU A 70 7.72 -5.38 1.57
N GLY A 71 7.68 -6.32 2.54
CA GLY A 71 8.04 -6.03 3.94
C GLY A 71 7.21 -4.94 4.63
N ARG A 72 6.19 -4.39 3.95
CA ARG A 72 5.31 -3.32 4.42
C ARG A 72 3.85 -3.66 4.11
N THR A 73 3.35 -4.71 4.74
CA THR A 73 1.91 -4.99 4.75
C THR A 73 1.19 -3.92 5.57
N ASN A 74 0.88 -2.80 4.95
CA ASN A 74 0.05 -1.77 5.55
C ASN A 74 -1.42 -2.19 5.38
N ILE A 75 -1.85 -3.19 6.18
CA ILE A 75 -3.24 -3.62 6.19
C ILE A 75 -4.05 -2.53 6.88
N GLY A 76 -4.88 -1.85 6.11
CA GLY A 76 -5.79 -0.84 6.63
C GLY A 76 -6.93 -1.48 7.43
N SER A 77 -7.48 -0.75 8.42
CA SER A 77 -8.62 -1.21 9.22
C SER A 77 -9.83 -1.61 8.37
N ARG A 78 -10.08 -0.91 7.26
CA ARG A 78 -11.15 -1.24 6.32
C ARG A 78 -10.95 -2.61 5.64
N GLN A 79 -9.70 -2.92 5.27
CA GLN A 79 -9.35 -4.21 4.67
C GLN A 79 -9.53 -5.34 5.68
N LEU A 80 -9.13 -5.13 6.93
CA LEU A 80 -9.29 -6.12 7.99
C LEU A 80 -10.77 -6.38 8.29
N ILE A 81 -11.58 -5.33 8.43
CA ILE A 81 -13.02 -5.45 8.71
C ILE A 81 -13.73 -6.21 7.57
N SER A 82 -13.43 -5.86 6.31
CA SER A 82 -14.06 -6.53 5.18
C SER A 82 -13.62 -8.00 5.03
N ALA A 83 -12.35 -8.32 5.32
CA ALA A 83 -11.87 -9.70 5.37
C ALA A 83 -12.54 -10.50 6.50
N PHE A 84 -12.73 -9.89 7.66
CA PHE A 84 -13.41 -10.50 8.79
C PHE A 84 -14.91 -10.77 8.49
N LEU A 85 -15.58 -9.84 7.83
CA LEU A 85 -16.97 -10.05 7.40
C LEU A 85 -17.10 -11.21 6.40
N LEU A 86 -16.20 -11.30 5.41
CA LEU A 86 -16.16 -12.41 4.48
C LEU A 86 -15.87 -13.74 5.17
N PHE A 87 -14.96 -13.72 6.15
CA PHE A 87 -14.67 -14.88 6.98
C PHE A 87 -15.88 -15.33 7.80
N LEU A 88 -16.65 -14.42 8.40
CA LEU A 88 -17.88 -14.76 9.11
C LEU A 88 -18.92 -15.39 8.17
N ILE A 89 -19.08 -14.89 6.95
CA ILE A 89 -19.99 -15.46 5.95
C ILE A 89 -19.52 -16.88 5.60
N PHE A 90 -18.22 -17.07 5.45
CA PHE A 90 -17.60 -18.38 5.17
C PHE A 90 -17.88 -19.40 6.29
N GLU A 91 -17.63 -19.02 7.55
CA GLU A 91 -17.90 -19.86 8.72
C GLU A 91 -19.41 -20.15 8.91
N MET A 92 -20.27 -19.17 8.69
CA MET A 92 -21.71 -19.37 8.73
C MET A 92 -22.18 -20.36 7.67
N ALA A 93 -21.65 -20.27 6.45
CA ALA A 93 -21.96 -21.23 5.39
C ALA A 93 -21.50 -22.64 5.77
N ALA A 94 -20.30 -22.79 6.34
CA ALA A 94 -19.78 -24.06 6.81
C ALA A 94 -20.60 -24.64 7.99
N PHE A 95 -21.02 -23.77 8.93
CA PHE A 95 -21.85 -24.18 10.07
C PHE A 95 -23.25 -24.65 9.64
N ILE A 96 -23.91 -23.91 8.75
CA ILE A 96 -25.22 -24.29 8.20
C ILE A 96 -25.11 -25.67 7.52
N SER A 97 -24.03 -25.87 6.77
CA SER A 97 -23.72 -27.15 6.16
C SER A 97 -23.66 -28.27 7.17
N GLN A 98 -22.83 -28.13 8.18
CA GLN A 98 -22.66 -29.15 9.22
C GLN A 98 -23.96 -29.48 9.95
N TYR A 99 -24.79 -28.47 10.21
CA TYR A 99 -26.06 -28.65 10.92
C TYR A 99 -27.13 -29.36 10.07
N THR A 100 -27.15 -29.07 8.78
CA THR A 100 -28.08 -29.68 7.84
C THR A 100 -27.66 -31.10 7.43
N TYR A 101 -26.49 -31.58 7.77
CA TYR A 101 -25.86 -32.84 7.35
C TYR A 101 -26.57 -34.14 7.73
N THR A 102 -27.61 -34.10 8.54
CA THR A 102 -28.32 -35.31 8.98
C THR A 102 -29.20 -35.95 7.91
N SER A 103 -29.34 -35.39 6.71
CA SER A 103 -30.28 -35.83 5.66
C SER A 103 -29.77 -35.69 4.23
N TYR A 104 -28.49 -35.89 3.90
CA TYR A 104 -27.95 -35.33 2.68
C TYR A 104 -27.76 -36.17 1.46
N ASP A 105 -28.24 -35.56 0.36
CA ASP A 105 -27.95 -35.89 -1.03
C ASP A 105 -26.63 -35.24 -1.47
N LYS A 106 -25.88 -35.92 -2.37
CA LYS A 106 -24.58 -35.57 -2.89
C LYS A 106 -24.51 -34.17 -3.56
N THR A 107 -25.65 -33.66 -3.97
CA THR A 107 -25.83 -32.40 -4.69
C THR A 107 -25.60 -31.17 -3.79
N ASP A 108 -26.00 -31.24 -2.53
CA ASP A 108 -25.96 -30.11 -1.59
C ASP A 108 -24.51 -29.80 -1.17
N TRP A 109 -23.69 -30.84 -1.05
CA TRP A 109 -22.28 -30.71 -0.75
C TRP A 109 -21.48 -30.00 -1.87
N GLN A 110 -21.78 -30.31 -3.14
CA GLN A 110 -21.15 -29.64 -4.27
C GLN A 110 -21.45 -28.13 -4.28
N LEU A 111 -22.67 -27.77 -3.97
CA LEU A 111 -23.12 -26.37 -3.93
C LEU A 111 -22.39 -25.59 -2.83
N LEU A 112 -22.15 -26.24 -1.72
CA LEU A 112 -21.44 -25.68 -0.58
C LEU A 112 -19.98 -25.45 -0.87
N PHE A 113 -19.32 -26.42 -1.46
CA PHE A 113 -17.94 -26.32 -1.91
C PHE A 113 -17.77 -25.18 -2.93
N MET A 114 -18.71 -25.04 -3.88
CA MET A 114 -18.71 -23.94 -4.84
C MET A 114 -18.87 -22.56 -4.16
N THR A 115 -19.71 -22.44 -3.14
CA THR A 115 -19.86 -21.17 -2.39
C THR A 115 -18.60 -20.81 -1.64
N GLN A 116 -17.88 -21.75 -1.07
CA GLN A 116 -16.62 -21.51 -0.37
C GLN A 116 -15.52 -21.08 -1.32
N ILE A 117 -15.40 -21.72 -2.50
CA ILE A 117 -14.47 -21.28 -3.55
C ILE A 117 -14.79 -19.84 -3.96
N LEU A 118 -16.06 -19.52 -4.16
CA LEU A 118 -16.48 -18.18 -4.54
C LEU A 118 -16.05 -17.12 -3.50
N ILE A 119 -16.25 -17.41 -2.21
CA ILE A 119 -15.83 -16.52 -1.12
C ILE A 119 -14.31 -16.36 -1.10
N ALA A 120 -13.55 -17.42 -1.30
CA ALA A 120 -12.08 -17.36 -1.39
C ALA A 120 -11.63 -16.50 -2.58
N ILE A 121 -12.29 -16.61 -3.74
CA ILE A 121 -12.02 -15.76 -4.91
C ILE A 121 -12.34 -14.29 -4.60
N ILE A 122 -13.48 -14.01 -3.97
CA ILE A 122 -13.85 -12.63 -3.59
C ILE A 122 -12.81 -12.04 -2.64
N LEU A 123 -12.35 -12.80 -1.66
CA LEU A 123 -11.31 -12.36 -0.72
C LEU A 123 -9.98 -12.06 -1.44
N TYR A 124 -9.61 -12.89 -2.42
CA TYR A 124 -8.44 -12.67 -3.26
C TYR A 124 -8.57 -11.38 -4.10
N LEU A 125 -9.68 -11.22 -4.81
CA LEU A 125 -9.96 -10.03 -5.61
C LEU A 125 -9.97 -8.75 -4.75
N GLN A 126 -10.56 -8.82 -3.57
CA GLN A 126 -10.56 -7.72 -2.61
C GLN A 126 -9.13 -7.32 -2.23
N ASN A 127 -8.26 -8.29 -1.96
CA ASN A 127 -6.86 -8.01 -1.65
C ASN A 127 -6.15 -7.28 -2.80
N GLU A 128 -6.38 -7.71 -4.05
CA GLU A 128 -5.83 -7.04 -5.24
C GLU A 128 -6.35 -5.61 -5.42
N LEU A 129 -7.64 -5.37 -5.16
CA LEU A 129 -8.22 -4.03 -5.23
C LEU A 129 -7.62 -3.09 -4.18
N PHE A 130 -7.38 -3.56 -2.95
CA PHE A 130 -6.74 -2.77 -1.92
C PHE A 130 -5.28 -2.43 -2.27
N LYS A 131 -4.50 -3.39 -2.82
CA LYS A 131 -3.14 -3.12 -3.31
C LYS A 131 -3.14 -2.03 -4.37
N LYS A 132 -4.01 -2.14 -5.38
CA LYS A 132 -4.13 -1.12 -6.43
C LYS A 132 -4.51 0.26 -5.86
N SER A 133 -5.39 0.31 -4.87
CA SER A 133 -5.77 1.56 -4.20
C SER A 133 -4.58 2.21 -3.48
N VAL A 134 -3.76 1.42 -2.77
CA VAL A 134 -2.55 1.92 -2.08
C VAL A 134 -1.54 2.46 -3.09
N ILE A 135 -1.28 1.73 -4.18
CA ILE A 135 -0.34 2.16 -5.22
C ILE A 135 -0.82 3.47 -5.87
N ARG A 136 -2.11 3.59 -6.19
CA ARG A 136 -2.67 4.84 -6.73
C ARG A 136 -2.49 6.02 -5.79
N HIS A 137 -2.68 5.80 -4.49
CA HIS A 137 -2.48 6.85 -3.49
C HIS A 137 -1.01 7.27 -3.39
N GLN A 138 -0.07 6.32 -3.45
CA GLN A 138 1.36 6.61 -3.47
C GLN A 138 1.77 7.39 -4.73
N LEU A 139 1.25 7.02 -5.90
CA LEU A 139 1.49 7.74 -7.16
C LEU A 139 0.96 9.18 -7.08
N ALA A 140 -0.24 9.39 -6.54
CA ALA A 140 -0.80 10.72 -6.38
C ALA A 140 0.05 11.62 -5.45
N ILE A 141 0.57 11.05 -4.35
CA ILE A 141 1.49 11.77 -3.45
C ILE A 141 2.79 12.12 -4.18
N MET A 142 3.36 11.19 -4.94
CA MET A 142 4.59 11.41 -5.70
C MET A 142 4.42 12.50 -6.76
N GLU A 143 3.28 12.52 -7.46
CA GLU A 143 2.94 13.56 -8.42
C GLU A 143 2.82 14.94 -7.77
N LEU A 144 2.23 15.00 -6.57
CA LEU A 144 2.11 16.25 -5.80
C LEU A 144 3.48 16.76 -5.34
N LEU A 145 4.35 15.86 -4.88
CA LEU A 145 5.72 16.21 -4.50
C LEU A 145 6.53 16.72 -5.70
N TRP A 146 6.40 16.07 -6.85
CA TRP A 146 7.04 16.49 -8.10
C TRP A 146 6.61 17.91 -8.52
N LYS A 147 5.31 18.20 -8.47
CA LYS A 147 4.79 19.55 -8.75
C LYS A 147 5.39 20.59 -7.80
N LYS A 148 5.42 20.27 -6.51
CA LYS A 148 6.00 21.17 -5.50
C LYS A 148 7.49 21.42 -5.74
N GLU A 149 8.24 20.41 -6.13
CA GLU A 149 9.65 20.54 -6.48
C GLU A 149 9.86 21.41 -7.72
N GLN A 150 9.03 21.25 -8.75
CA GLN A 150 9.03 22.12 -9.92
C GLN A 150 8.74 23.59 -9.58
N GLU A 151 7.75 23.84 -8.72
CA GLU A 151 7.42 25.21 -8.26
C GLU A 151 8.62 25.82 -7.51
N GLN A 152 9.25 25.07 -6.62
CA GLN A 152 10.46 25.52 -5.90
C GLN A 152 11.62 25.82 -6.86
N TYR A 153 11.79 24.97 -7.88
CA TYR A 153 12.83 25.20 -8.90
C TYR A 153 12.56 26.46 -9.71
N GLN A 154 11.33 26.74 -10.08
CA GLN A 154 10.93 27.97 -10.78
C GLN A 154 11.19 29.22 -9.92
N LEU A 155 10.76 29.17 -8.66
CA LEU A 155 11.03 30.27 -7.71
C LEU A 155 12.54 30.52 -7.51
N ALA A 156 13.33 29.45 -7.39
CA ALA A 156 14.77 29.57 -7.28
C ALA A 156 15.39 30.23 -8.55
N LYS A 157 14.93 29.84 -9.72
CA LYS A 157 15.36 30.41 -11.00
C LYS A 157 15.00 31.91 -11.12
N GLU A 158 13.78 32.29 -10.71
CA GLU A 158 13.35 33.69 -10.69
C GLU A 158 14.18 34.51 -9.71
N ASN A 159 14.46 33.97 -8.53
CA ASN A 159 15.32 34.61 -7.53
C ASN A 159 16.74 34.84 -8.07
N ILE A 160 17.32 33.83 -8.74
CA ILE A 160 18.65 33.97 -9.37
C ILE A 160 18.64 35.07 -10.46
N ALA A 161 17.58 35.12 -11.28
CA ALA A 161 17.45 36.14 -12.30
C ALA A 161 17.33 37.54 -11.68
N LEU A 162 16.56 37.69 -10.60
CA LEU A 162 16.43 38.93 -9.85
C LEU A 162 17.76 39.37 -9.24
N ILE A 163 18.51 38.43 -8.63
CA ILE A 163 19.85 38.65 -8.08
C ILE A 163 20.80 39.16 -9.16
N ASN A 164 20.82 38.51 -10.32
CA ASN A 164 21.68 38.92 -11.43
C ASN A 164 21.35 40.33 -11.95
N HIS A 165 20.05 40.64 -12.05
CA HIS A 165 19.62 41.99 -12.46
C HIS A 165 20.11 43.05 -11.46
N LYS A 166 19.92 42.80 -10.17
CA LYS A 166 20.32 43.73 -9.12
C LYS A 166 21.86 43.88 -9.03
N CYS A 167 22.63 42.78 -9.20
CA CYS A 167 24.07 42.86 -9.27
C CYS A 167 24.55 43.71 -10.44
N HIS A 168 23.84 43.66 -11.58
CA HIS A 168 24.10 44.52 -12.73
C HIS A 168 23.83 46.00 -12.41
N ASP A 169 22.71 46.31 -11.76
CA ASP A 169 22.39 47.65 -11.33
C ASP A 169 23.39 48.24 -10.34
N LEU A 170 23.76 47.44 -9.32
CA LEU A 170 24.83 47.81 -8.37
C LEU A 170 26.16 48.13 -9.09
N LYS A 171 26.52 47.30 -10.09
CA LYS A 171 27.73 47.56 -10.87
C LYS A 171 27.69 48.90 -11.63
N HIS A 172 26.52 49.26 -12.12
CA HIS A 172 26.29 50.59 -12.76
C HIS A 172 26.38 51.73 -11.73
N GLN A 173 25.75 51.58 -10.57
CA GLN A 173 25.82 52.56 -9.48
C GLN A 173 27.27 52.79 -8.98
N ILE A 174 28.04 51.71 -8.79
CA ILE A 174 29.44 51.78 -8.40
C ILE A 174 30.30 52.53 -9.47
N ARG A 175 30.00 52.30 -10.77
CA ARG A 175 30.69 53.05 -11.84
C ARG A 175 30.33 54.53 -11.85
N ALA A 176 29.08 54.88 -11.57
CA ALA A 176 28.64 56.29 -11.46
C ALA A 176 29.29 56.96 -10.27
N LEU A 177 29.35 56.32 -9.11
CA LEU A 177 30.07 56.77 -7.91
C LEU A 177 31.55 57.08 -8.15
N ARG A 178 32.19 56.26 -8.97
CA ARG A 178 33.65 56.43 -9.28
C ARG A 178 33.91 57.74 -10.07
N ASN A 179 32.90 58.25 -10.76
CA ASN A 179 33.00 59.44 -11.61
C ASN A 179 32.30 60.69 -11.00
N ALA A 180 31.72 60.57 -9.81
CA ALA A 180 30.94 61.61 -9.16
C ALA A 180 31.76 62.49 -8.21
N ASN A 181 31.33 63.73 -7.98
CA ASN A 181 31.89 64.64 -6.98
C ASN A 181 31.45 64.23 -5.56
N LYS A 182 32.17 64.72 -4.55
CA LYS A 182 32.02 64.31 -3.15
C LYS A 182 30.61 64.43 -2.59
N GLU A 183 29.81 65.43 -3.02
CA GLU A 183 28.41 65.61 -2.59
C GLU A 183 27.41 64.59 -3.20
N GLU A 184 27.72 64.10 -4.39
CA GLU A 184 26.94 63.05 -5.04
C GLU A 184 27.22 61.66 -4.44
N ILE A 185 28.38 61.46 -3.89
CA ILE A 185 28.83 60.18 -3.29
C ILE A 185 27.94 59.77 -2.09
N ASP A 186 27.61 60.71 -1.20
CA ASP A 186 26.81 60.45 -0.02
C ASP A 186 25.37 60.05 -0.41
N LYS A 187 24.77 60.64 -1.44
CA LYS A 187 23.46 60.28 -1.95
C LYS A 187 23.43 58.88 -2.59
N TYR A 188 24.45 58.52 -3.31
CA TYR A 188 24.57 57.18 -3.91
C TYR A 188 24.86 56.07 -2.86
N LEU A 189 25.56 56.37 -1.79
CA LEU A 189 25.79 55.47 -0.68
C LEU A 189 24.48 55.12 0.03
N GLU A 190 23.60 56.10 0.27
CA GLU A 190 22.31 55.91 0.89
C GLU A 190 21.38 55.03 0.02
N GLU A 191 21.43 55.19 -1.32
CA GLU A 191 20.68 54.37 -2.28
C GLU A 191 21.18 52.92 -2.34
N ILE A 192 22.49 52.72 -2.23
CA ILE A 192 23.11 51.38 -2.18
C ILE A 192 22.76 50.65 -0.84
N GLU A 193 22.82 51.37 0.30
CA GLU A 193 22.40 50.79 1.59
C GLU A 193 20.92 50.40 1.59
N GLY A 194 20.05 51.22 0.98
CA GLY A 194 18.66 50.87 0.79
C GLY A 194 18.47 49.60 -0.05
N SER A 195 19.25 49.45 -1.10
CA SER A 195 19.23 48.25 -1.94
C SER A 195 19.72 47.00 -1.21
N ILE A 196 20.76 47.12 -0.39
CA ILE A 196 21.29 46.00 0.43
C ILE A 196 20.25 45.52 1.47
N ARG A 197 19.56 46.43 2.15
CA ARG A 197 18.48 46.09 3.10
C ARG A 197 17.35 45.29 2.45
N ILE A 198 16.95 45.67 1.22
CA ILE A 198 15.96 44.88 0.47
C ILE A 198 16.47 43.50 0.16
N TYR A 199 17.76 43.35 -0.17
CA TYR A 199 18.40 42.07 -0.39
C TYR A 199 18.39 41.14 0.82
N GLU A 200 18.77 41.69 2.00
CA GLU A 200 18.73 40.92 3.24
C GLU A 200 17.32 40.45 3.59
N ALA A 201 16.31 41.28 3.31
CA ALA A 201 14.92 40.90 3.52
C ALA A 201 14.48 39.75 2.58
N ILE A 202 14.87 39.76 1.31
CA ILE A 202 14.51 38.71 0.33
C ILE A 202 15.22 37.39 0.68
N VAL A 203 16.48 37.42 1.05
CA VAL A 203 17.22 36.21 1.47
C VAL A 203 16.66 35.62 2.76
N LYS A 204 16.17 36.45 3.67
CA LYS A 204 15.61 36.04 4.95
C LYS A 204 14.21 35.44 4.83
N THR A 205 13.45 35.81 3.80
CA THR A 205 12.12 35.26 3.52
C THR A 205 12.13 34.02 2.60
N GLY A 206 13.27 33.73 1.97
CA GLY A 206 13.46 32.57 1.09
C GLY A 206 14.01 31.30 1.78
N ASN A 207 14.27 31.37 3.09
CA ASN A 207 14.58 30.22 3.95
C ASN A 207 13.39 29.88 4.86
#